data_4fa9cc565979a5a689e6a2681b9d0906
#
_entry.id   4fa9cc565979a5a689e6a2681b9d0906
#
_cell.length_a   1.000
_cell.length_b   1.000
_cell.length_c   1.000
_cell.angle_alpha   90.00
_cell.angle_beta   90.00
_cell.angle_gamma   90.00
#
_symmetry.space_group_name_H-M   'P 1'
#
loop_
_entity.id
_entity.type
_entity.pdbx_description
1 polymer ?
#
loop_
_entity_poly.entity_id
_entity_poly.type
_entity_poly.pdbx_seq_one_letter_code
_entity_poly.pdbx_strand_id
1 'polypeptide(L)'
;MNPGTKGRTVLVTGASSGIGAAVARELAARGDTVALAARRADRLDEVLADCRATSSTSERWAADLSDPTAAADLALEIWDHYGGLDVVVNNAGVPMRRHVSQLTMAEVERTMRINYLSPVAISLAVLPRMLARDSGVIVNVSSMGGRLGIAREAAYSGSKFALAGWSESMAIDLDRTGVSVKLILPGPVDTETWDQPDNDAPQYDGPKVPPQEVAGDIVDAIDSDRFEHYLPDMKSVVEFKTSDIDAFMLGMRALTEGADS
;
A
#
# COMPACT_ATOMS: atom_id res chain seq x y z
N MET A 1 26.23 10.45 8.88
CA MET A 1 26.09 9.26 8.01
C MET A 1 27.25 8.34 8.33
N ASN A 2 26.97 7.10 8.72
CA ASN A 2 28.01 6.10 8.94
C ASN A 2 28.52 5.64 7.56
N PRO A 3 29.80 5.71 7.26
CA PRO A 3 30.34 5.25 5.98
C PRO A 3 30.42 3.72 6.02
N GLY A 4 29.47 3.03 5.38
CA GLY A 4 29.58 1.58 5.19
C GLY A 4 28.29 0.77 5.14
N THR A 5 27.11 1.32 5.34
CA THR A 5 25.87 0.58 5.05
C THR A 5 25.53 0.74 3.58
N LYS A 6 25.67 -0.34 2.80
CA LYS A 6 25.12 -0.45 1.45
C LYS A 6 23.60 -0.18 1.57
N GLY A 7 23.05 0.74 0.77
CA GLY A 7 21.63 1.00 0.73
C GLY A 7 20.82 -0.29 0.43
N ARG A 8 19.63 -0.40 0.93
CA ARG A 8 18.72 -1.53 0.68
C ARG A 8 18.26 -1.52 -0.77
N THR A 9 17.88 -2.67 -1.30
CA THR A 9 17.13 -2.79 -2.56
C THR A 9 15.64 -2.94 -2.24
N VAL A 10 14.83 -1.99 -2.70
CA VAL A 10 13.41 -1.87 -2.36
C VAL A 10 12.54 -1.90 -3.60
N LEU A 11 11.59 -2.83 -3.67
CA LEU A 11 10.51 -2.80 -4.66
C LEU A 11 9.35 -1.94 -4.13
N VAL A 12 8.92 -0.94 -4.90
CA VAL A 12 7.72 -0.14 -4.62
C VAL A 12 6.70 -0.32 -5.74
N THR A 13 5.55 -0.91 -5.42
CA THR A 13 4.43 -1.03 -6.37
C THR A 13 3.51 0.19 -6.31
N GLY A 14 2.88 0.54 -7.46
CA GLY A 14 2.09 1.76 -7.56
C GLY A 14 2.93 3.03 -7.49
N ALA A 15 4.21 2.96 -7.90
CA ALA A 15 5.20 4.02 -7.74
C ALA A 15 5.03 5.21 -8.70
N SER A 16 4.01 5.22 -9.58
CA SER A 16 3.81 6.28 -10.58
C SER A 16 3.09 7.53 -10.06
N SER A 17 2.52 7.51 -8.85
CA SER A 17 1.83 8.66 -8.24
C SER A 17 1.58 8.48 -6.74
N GLY A 18 1.06 9.54 -6.11
CA GLY A 18 0.58 9.52 -4.73
C GLY A 18 1.61 9.00 -3.73
N ILE A 19 1.14 8.17 -2.79
CA ILE A 19 1.96 7.59 -1.72
C ILE A 19 3.16 6.81 -2.29
N GLY A 20 2.95 5.96 -3.31
CA GLY A 20 4.02 5.13 -3.87
C GLY A 20 5.16 5.94 -4.49
N ALA A 21 4.83 7.01 -5.22
CA ALA A 21 5.84 7.92 -5.77
C ALA A 21 6.60 8.69 -4.68
N ALA A 22 5.89 9.12 -3.63
CA ALA A 22 6.50 9.80 -2.50
C ALA A 22 7.43 8.87 -1.70
N VAL A 23 7.00 7.63 -1.43
CA VAL A 23 7.83 6.60 -0.76
C VAL A 23 9.07 6.27 -1.58
N ALA A 24 8.94 6.14 -2.91
CA ALA A 24 10.08 5.85 -3.78
C ALA A 24 11.15 6.97 -3.71
N ARG A 25 10.72 8.24 -3.75
CA ARG A 25 11.62 9.39 -3.60
C ARG A 25 12.29 9.44 -2.23
N GLU A 26 11.53 9.21 -1.17
CA GLU A 26 12.05 9.21 0.20
C GLU A 26 13.08 8.10 0.43
N LEU A 27 12.82 6.88 -0.04
CA LEU A 27 13.77 5.76 0.00
C LEU A 27 15.08 6.10 -0.75
N ALA A 28 14.96 6.62 -1.98
CA ALA A 28 16.12 7.03 -2.77
C ALA A 28 16.92 8.14 -2.08
N ALA A 29 16.25 9.13 -1.47
CA ALA A 29 16.89 10.21 -0.71
C ALA A 29 17.65 9.70 0.52
N ARG A 30 17.22 8.58 1.11
CA ARG A 30 17.91 7.88 2.21
C ARG A 30 19.04 6.94 1.73
N GLY A 31 19.26 6.82 0.42
CA GLY A 31 20.35 6.05 -0.18
C GLY A 31 19.98 4.63 -0.58
N ASP A 32 18.70 4.26 -0.54
CA ASP A 32 18.21 2.96 -0.99
C ASP A 32 18.13 2.90 -2.53
N THR A 33 18.36 1.74 -3.13
CA THR A 33 18.09 1.47 -4.55
C THR A 33 16.61 1.10 -4.69
N VAL A 34 15.88 1.80 -5.56
CA VAL A 34 14.43 1.62 -5.69
C VAL A 34 14.08 1.03 -7.06
N ALA A 35 13.37 -0.10 -7.02
CA ALA A 35 12.68 -0.68 -8.16
C ALA A 35 11.24 -0.14 -8.19
N LEU A 36 10.92 0.71 -9.19
CA LEU A 36 9.63 1.34 -9.33
C LEU A 36 8.73 0.52 -10.27
N ALA A 37 7.61 0.01 -9.76
CA ALA A 37 6.67 -0.77 -10.57
C ALA A 37 5.28 -0.11 -10.62
N ALA A 38 4.77 0.16 -11.83
CA ALA A 38 3.41 0.66 -12.08
C ALA A 38 3.06 0.56 -13.57
N ARG A 39 1.81 0.87 -13.95
CA ARG A 39 1.34 0.81 -15.34
C ARG A 39 1.81 1.99 -16.21
N ARG A 40 1.86 3.21 -15.66
CA ARG A 40 2.11 4.45 -16.39
C ARG A 40 3.61 4.68 -16.54
N ALA A 41 4.18 4.31 -17.69
CA ALA A 41 5.61 4.39 -17.98
C ALA A 41 6.15 5.82 -17.93
N ASP A 42 5.41 6.77 -18.51
CA ASP A 42 5.73 8.20 -18.53
C ASP A 42 5.86 8.78 -17.11
N ARG A 43 4.90 8.46 -16.25
CA ARG A 43 4.93 8.89 -14.84
C ARG A 43 6.04 8.20 -14.04
N LEU A 44 6.34 6.94 -14.36
CA LEU A 44 7.48 6.25 -13.75
C LEU A 44 8.81 6.89 -14.14
N ASP A 45 8.94 7.38 -15.40
CA ASP A 45 10.16 8.07 -15.85
C ASP A 45 10.39 9.37 -15.07
N GLU A 46 9.33 10.14 -14.76
CA GLU A 46 9.41 11.35 -13.92
C GLU A 46 9.92 11.00 -12.50
N VAL A 47 9.29 10.01 -11.85
CA VAL A 47 9.68 9.58 -10.49
C VAL A 47 11.09 9.00 -10.47
N LEU A 48 11.46 8.22 -11.50
CA LEU A 48 12.79 7.62 -11.64
C LEU A 48 13.87 8.69 -11.78
N ALA A 49 13.61 9.76 -12.53
CA ALA A 49 14.56 10.87 -12.67
C ALA A 49 14.89 11.49 -11.30
N ASP A 50 13.87 11.70 -10.46
CA ASP A 50 14.03 12.20 -9.09
C ASP A 50 14.83 11.21 -8.22
N CYS A 51 14.48 9.92 -8.26
CA CYS A 51 15.19 8.88 -7.50
C CYS A 51 16.65 8.76 -7.92
N ARG A 52 16.96 8.84 -9.21
CA ARG A 52 18.32 8.72 -9.73
C ARG A 52 19.24 9.88 -9.37
N ALA A 53 18.67 11.02 -8.96
CA ALA A 53 19.46 12.13 -8.44
C ALA A 53 20.27 11.75 -7.17
N THR A 54 19.78 10.77 -6.39
CA THR A 54 20.41 10.31 -5.15
C THR A 54 20.78 8.84 -5.18
N SER A 55 20.09 8.03 -5.99
CA SER A 55 20.29 6.58 -6.15
C SER A 55 20.35 6.21 -7.63
N SER A 56 21.53 6.28 -8.23
CA SER A 56 21.76 6.05 -9.68
C SER A 56 21.42 4.63 -10.16
N THR A 57 21.33 3.67 -9.25
CA THR A 57 21.00 2.26 -9.52
C THR A 57 19.51 1.96 -9.51
N SER A 58 18.66 2.96 -9.19
CA SER A 58 17.22 2.81 -9.25
C SER A 58 16.74 2.63 -10.70
N GLU A 59 15.75 1.75 -10.90
CA GLU A 59 15.17 1.45 -12.21
C GLU A 59 13.65 1.31 -12.14
N ARG A 60 12.97 1.25 -13.30
CA ARG A 60 11.54 1.13 -13.38
C ARG A 60 11.07 -0.06 -14.22
N TRP A 61 9.90 -0.60 -13.87
CA TRP A 61 9.19 -1.65 -14.58
C TRP A 61 7.75 -1.20 -14.86
N ALA A 62 7.44 -1.02 -16.13
CA ALA A 62 6.07 -0.71 -16.54
C ALA A 62 5.26 -2.02 -16.65
N ALA A 63 4.35 -2.25 -15.71
CA ALA A 63 3.57 -3.48 -15.63
C ALA A 63 2.15 -3.24 -15.09
N ASP A 64 1.20 -4.04 -15.58
CA ASP A 64 -0.15 -4.11 -15.02
C ASP A 64 -0.21 -5.17 -13.92
N LEU A 65 -0.45 -4.71 -12.70
CA LEU A 65 -0.54 -5.57 -11.52
C LEU A 65 -1.96 -6.13 -11.28
N SER A 66 -2.88 -6.01 -12.25
CA SER A 66 -4.22 -6.61 -12.15
C SER A 66 -4.23 -8.13 -12.36
N ASP A 67 -3.16 -8.69 -12.93
CA ASP A 67 -2.91 -10.12 -12.99
C ASP A 67 -1.92 -10.52 -11.86
N PRO A 68 -2.39 -11.26 -10.84
CA PRO A 68 -1.54 -11.68 -9.74
C PRO A 68 -0.35 -12.56 -10.16
N THR A 69 -0.49 -13.37 -11.22
CA THR A 69 0.60 -14.19 -11.74
C THR A 69 1.70 -13.33 -12.34
N ALA A 70 1.31 -12.38 -13.21
CA ALA A 70 2.25 -11.42 -13.78
C ALA A 70 2.92 -10.55 -12.71
N ALA A 71 2.21 -10.19 -11.65
CA ALA A 71 2.77 -9.45 -10.52
C ALA A 71 3.82 -10.25 -9.74
N ALA A 72 3.60 -11.55 -9.54
CA ALA A 72 4.56 -12.46 -8.93
C ALA A 72 5.82 -12.63 -9.79
N ASP A 73 5.63 -12.86 -11.09
CA ASP A 73 6.74 -13.02 -12.06
C ASP A 73 7.59 -11.76 -12.13
N LEU A 74 6.97 -10.58 -12.15
CA LEU A 74 7.64 -9.29 -12.09
C LEU A 74 8.52 -9.15 -10.83
N ALA A 75 8.00 -9.53 -9.66
CA ALA A 75 8.76 -9.42 -8.41
C ALA A 75 9.99 -10.36 -8.43
N LEU A 76 9.88 -11.54 -9.04
CA LEU A 76 11.01 -12.46 -9.23
C LEU A 76 12.01 -11.93 -10.26
N GLU A 77 11.56 -11.34 -11.37
CA GLU A 77 12.42 -10.68 -12.35
C GLU A 77 13.27 -9.58 -11.69
N ILE A 78 12.61 -8.71 -10.89
CA ILE A 78 13.28 -7.62 -10.17
C ILE A 78 14.26 -8.18 -9.12
N TRP A 79 13.85 -9.25 -8.41
CA TRP A 79 14.74 -9.95 -7.48
C TRP A 79 16.02 -10.42 -8.16
N ASP A 80 15.87 -11.09 -9.31
CA ASP A 80 16.99 -11.66 -10.06
C ASP A 80 17.88 -10.55 -10.67
N HIS A 81 17.28 -9.44 -11.12
CA HIS A 81 18.01 -8.28 -11.64
C HIS A 81 18.96 -7.66 -10.61
N TYR A 82 18.53 -7.49 -9.37
CA TYR A 82 19.35 -6.89 -8.30
C TYR A 82 20.11 -7.91 -7.45
N GLY A 83 19.86 -9.20 -7.62
CA GLY A 83 20.40 -10.28 -6.78
C GLY A 83 19.73 -10.34 -5.38
N GLY A 84 18.58 -9.69 -5.20
CA GLY A 84 17.79 -9.73 -3.96
C GLY A 84 16.98 -8.47 -3.73
N LEU A 85 15.90 -8.61 -2.96
CA LEU A 85 15.07 -7.50 -2.48
C LEU A 85 15.08 -7.50 -0.95
N ASP A 86 15.53 -6.41 -0.35
CA ASP A 86 15.53 -6.26 1.12
C ASP A 86 14.15 -5.86 1.64
N VAL A 87 13.43 -5.06 0.86
CA VAL A 87 12.09 -4.59 1.21
C VAL A 87 11.17 -4.68 -0.01
N VAL A 88 9.93 -5.11 0.23
CA VAL A 88 8.83 -5.02 -0.75
C VAL A 88 7.74 -4.14 -0.18
N VAL A 89 7.42 -3.03 -0.86
CA VAL A 89 6.32 -2.13 -0.52
C VAL A 89 5.15 -2.39 -1.48
N ASN A 90 4.20 -3.17 -1.03
CA ASN A 90 2.93 -3.44 -1.70
C ASN A 90 1.99 -2.24 -1.50
N ASN A 91 2.16 -1.20 -2.33
CA ASN A 91 1.36 0.03 -2.25
C ASN A 91 0.35 0.16 -3.40
N ALA A 92 0.53 -0.55 -4.51
CA ALA A 92 -0.41 -0.49 -5.63
C ALA A 92 -1.85 -0.77 -5.17
N GLY A 93 -2.78 0.09 -5.57
CA GLY A 93 -4.18 -0.06 -5.23
C GLY A 93 -5.07 0.83 -6.08
N VAL A 94 -6.34 0.48 -6.14
CA VAL A 94 -7.38 1.27 -6.82
C VAL A 94 -8.54 1.51 -5.86
N PRO A 95 -9.15 2.70 -5.89
CA PRO A 95 -10.41 2.93 -5.19
C PRO A 95 -11.56 2.21 -5.91
N MET A 96 -12.65 2.01 -5.19
CA MET A 96 -13.94 1.67 -5.78
C MET A 96 -15.03 2.29 -4.89
N ARG A 97 -15.50 3.45 -5.33
CA ARG A 97 -16.61 4.18 -4.71
C ARG A 97 -17.86 3.99 -5.57
N ARG A 98 -18.81 3.26 -5.04
CA ARG A 98 -20.11 3.02 -5.66
C ARG A 98 -21.13 2.58 -4.63
N HIS A 99 -22.34 3.10 -4.71
CA HIS A 99 -23.41 2.60 -3.86
C HIS A 99 -23.61 1.09 -4.08
N VAL A 100 -23.78 0.32 -3.01
CA VAL A 100 -23.79 -1.16 -3.08
C VAL A 100 -24.88 -1.70 -4.01
N SER A 101 -26.01 -0.99 -4.20
CA SER A 101 -27.07 -1.40 -5.13
C SER A 101 -26.69 -1.27 -6.62
N GLN A 102 -25.59 -0.58 -6.93
CA GLN A 102 -25.11 -0.34 -8.30
C GLN A 102 -23.76 -1.02 -8.54
N LEU A 103 -23.13 -1.57 -7.49
CA LEU A 103 -21.83 -2.23 -7.57
C LEU A 103 -21.98 -3.56 -8.32
N THR A 104 -21.09 -3.81 -9.28
CA THR A 104 -21.04 -5.05 -10.05
C THR A 104 -19.99 -6.02 -9.53
N MET A 105 -20.19 -7.32 -9.77
CA MET A 105 -19.16 -8.33 -9.42
C MET A 105 -17.83 -8.09 -10.13
N ALA A 106 -17.86 -7.61 -11.39
CA ALA A 106 -16.63 -7.28 -12.12
C ALA A 106 -15.81 -6.17 -11.44
N GLU A 107 -16.46 -5.15 -10.85
CA GLU A 107 -15.80 -4.10 -10.07
C GLU A 107 -15.24 -4.65 -8.75
N VAL A 108 -15.97 -5.54 -8.07
CA VAL A 108 -15.50 -6.22 -6.86
C VAL A 108 -14.25 -7.06 -7.18
N GLU A 109 -14.31 -7.90 -8.20
CA GLU A 109 -13.20 -8.77 -8.61
C GLU A 109 -11.97 -7.96 -9.02
N ARG A 110 -12.13 -6.91 -9.84
CA ARG A 110 -11.03 -6.01 -10.23
C ARG A 110 -10.36 -5.39 -9.01
N THR A 111 -11.15 -4.91 -8.05
CA THR A 111 -10.65 -4.30 -6.83
C THR A 111 -9.89 -5.31 -5.97
N MET A 112 -10.45 -6.52 -5.80
CA MET A 112 -9.79 -7.61 -5.08
C MET A 112 -8.49 -8.06 -5.75
N ARG A 113 -8.45 -8.17 -7.09
CA ARG A 113 -7.24 -8.56 -7.82
C ARG A 113 -6.08 -7.60 -7.53
N ILE A 114 -6.32 -6.29 -7.65
CA ILE A 114 -5.26 -5.29 -7.50
C ILE A 114 -4.91 -5.06 -6.02
N ASN A 115 -5.92 -4.88 -5.16
CA ASN A 115 -5.68 -4.46 -3.77
C ASN A 115 -5.31 -5.60 -2.83
N TYR A 116 -5.63 -6.85 -3.18
CA TYR A 116 -5.41 -8.01 -2.33
C TYR A 116 -4.62 -9.13 -3.00
N LEU A 117 -5.09 -9.68 -4.15
CA LEU A 117 -4.45 -10.86 -4.73
C LEU A 117 -3.06 -10.56 -5.28
N SER A 118 -2.84 -9.38 -5.85
CA SER A 118 -1.54 -8.97 -6.37
C SER A 118 -0.47 -8.82 -5.26
N PRO A 119 -0.69 -8.06 -4.16
CA PRO A 119 0.27 -8.02 -3.07
C PRO A 119 0.50 -9.39 -2.40
N VAL A 120 -0.52 -10.25 -2.32
CA VAL A 120 -0.37 -11.62 -1.82
C VAL A 120 0.55 -12.43 -2.76
N ALA A 121 0.32 -12.38 -4.07
CA ALA A 121 1.13 -13.10 -5.06
C ALA A 121 2.59 -12.63 -5.05
N ILE A 122 2.84 -11.33 -5.01
CA ILE A 122 4.19 -10.75 -4.86
C ILE A 122 4.85 -11.27 -3.59
N SER A 123 4.14 -11.19 -2.45
CA SER A 123 4.68 -11.64 -1.16
C SER A 123 5.04 -13.12 -1.17
N LEU A 124 4.15 -13.99 -1.68
CA LEU A 124 4.39 -15.42 -1.78
C LEU A 124 5.55 -15.77 -2.72
N ALA A 125 5.76 -15.00 -3.80
CA ALA A 125 6.84 -15.21 -4.74
C ALA A 125 8.21 -14.92 -4.12
N VAL A 126 8.34 -13.83 -3.35
CA VAL A 126 9.65 -13.42 -2.77
C VAL A 126 9.93 -14.08 -1.42
N LEU A 127 8.91 -14.47 -0.66
CA LEU A 127 9.03 -14.99 0.70
C LEU A 127 10.00 -16.18 0.84
N PRO A 128 9.96 -17.22 -0.03
CA PRO A 128 10.90 -18.34 0.07
C PRO A 128 12.36 -17.91 0.00
N ARG A 129 12.65 -16.90 -0.82
CA ARG A 129 14.00 -16.36 -1.00
C ARG A 129 14.43 -15.48 0.19
N MET A 130 13.49 -14.71 0.77
CA MET A 130 13.73 -13.94 2.00
C MET A 130 13.97 -14.88 3.20
N LEU A 131 13.19 -15.95 3.34
CA LEU A 131 13.37 -16.97 4.38
C LEU A 131 14.71 -17.71 4.25
N ALA A 132 15.13 -18.03 3.02
CA ALA A 132 16.40 -18.71 2.78
C ALA A 132 17.63 -17.90 3.22
N ARG A 133 17.53 -16.56 3.22
CA ARG A 133 18.59 -15.66 3.72
C ARG A 133 18.31 -15.14 5.13
N ASP A 134 17.19 -15.55 5.74
CA ASP A 134 16.70 -15.11 7.05
C ASP A 134 16.68 -13.57 7.20
N SER A 135 16.22 -12.87 6.16
CA SER A 135 16.18 -11.39 6.13
C SER A 135 15.20 -10.88 5.08
N GLY A 136 14.38 -9.90 5.45
CA GLY A 136 13.49 -9.19 4.55
C GLY A 136 12.37 -8.44 5.27
N VAL A 137 11.81 -7.42 4.62
CA VAL A 137 10.64 -6.68 5.12
C VAL A 137 9.56 -6.63 4.03
N ILE A 138 8.35 -7.02 4.38
CA ILE A 138 7.17 -6.90 3.52
C ILE A 138 6.25 -5.83 4.13
N VAL A 139 6.07 -4.73 3.42
CA VAL A 139 5.20 -3.60 3.80
C VAL A 139 3.93 -3.66 2.98
N ASN A 140 2.80 -3.88 3.63
CA ASN A 140 1.49 -3.87 2.99
C ASN A 140 0.76 -2.56 3.29
N VAL A 141 0.59 -1.73 2.27
CA VAL A 141 -0.16 -0.46 2.38
C VAL A 141 -1.65 -0.75 2.20
N SER A 142 -2.34 -0.90 3.33
CA SER A 142 -3.79 -1.05 3.38
C SER A 142 -4.46 0.34 3.35
N SER A 143 -5.30 0.64 4.31
CA SER A 143 -6.02 1.90 4.49
C SER A 143 -6.73 1.87 5.85
N MET A 144 -7.20 3.00 6.35
CA MET A 144 -8.25 3.04 7.37
C MET A 144 -9.49 2.23 6.93
N GLY A 145 -9.78 2.19 5.61
CA GLY A 145 -10.78 1.30 5.02
C GLY A 145 -10.50 -0.20 5.20
N GLY A 146 -9.33 -0.60 5.69
CA GLY A 146 -9.01 -1.97 6.13
C GLY A 146 -9.36 -2.27 7.59
N ARG A 147 -9.82 -1.27 8.34
CA ARG A 147 -10.30 -1.38 9.72
C ARG A 147 -11.72 -0.84 9.90
N LEU A 148 -12.18 0.02 8.99
CA LEU A 148 -13.49 0.66 9.01
C LEU A 148 -14.24 0.36 7.71
N GLY A 149 -15.55 0.06 7.80
CA GLY A 149 -16.42 0.08 6.63
C GLY A 149 -16.74 1.54 6.27
N ILE A 150 -16.47 1.91 5.01
CA ILE A 150 -16.71 3.26 4.50
C ILE A 150 -17.92 3.22 3.57
N ALA A 151 -18.83 4.17 3.72
CA ALA A 151 -20.00 4.27 2.87
C ALA A 151 -19.61 4.40 1.39
N ARG A 152 -20.33 3.71 0.51
CA ARG A 152 -20.09 3.60 -0.94
C ARG A 152 -18.73 2.97 -1.33
N GLU A 153 -17.96 2.45 -0.38
CA GLU A 153 -16.66 1.81 -0.62
C GLU A 153 -16.63 0.32 -0.24
N ALA A 154 -17.75 -0.40 -0.39
CA ALA A 154 -17.86 -1.79 0.06
C ALA A 154 -16.79 -2.71 -0.55
N ALA A 155 -16.55 -2.63 -1.87
CA ALA A 155 -15.51 -3.44 -2.54
C ALA A 155 -14.10 -3.02 -2.11
N TYR A 156 -13.84 -1.72 -2.00
CA TYR A 156 -12.55 -1.20 -1.55
C TYR A 156 -12.26 -1.61 -0.11
N SER A 157 -13.18 -1.31 0.82
CA SER A 157 -13.03 -1.70 2.23
C SER A 157 -12.84 -3.21 2.37
N GLY A 158 -13.66 -4.02 1.70
CA GLY A 158 -13.51 -5.49 1.70
C GLY A 158 -12.12 -5.93 1.27
N SER A 159 -11.56 -5.35 0.21
CA SER A 159 -10.20 -5.66 -0.26
C SER A 159 -9.11 -5.26 0.73
N LYS A 160 -9.26 -4.11 1.40
CA LYS A 160 -8.30 -3.61 2.38
C LYS A 160 -8.38 -4.34 3.72
N PHE A 161 -9.58 -4.80 4.14
CA PHE A 161 -9.75 -5.73 5.26
C PHE A 161 -9.07 -7.08 4.97
N ALA A 162 -9.25 -7.62 3.75
CA ALA A 162 -8.59 -8.86 3.34
C ALA A 162 -7.05 -8.74 3.44
N LEU A 163 -6.48 -7.64 2.93
CA LEU A 163 -5.04 -7.39 3.02
C LEU A 163 -4.57 -7.23 4.47
N ALA A 164 -5.36 -6.58 5.33
CA ALA A 164 -5.02 -6.42 6.74
C ALA A 164 -5.00 -7.77 7.47
N GLY A 165 -6.05 -8.60 7.31
CA GLY A 165 -6.10 -9.92 7.92
C GLY A 165 -5.01 -10.88 7.40
N TRP A 166 -4.70 -10.83 6.09
CA TRP A 166 -3.55 -11.52 5.51
C TRP A 166 -2.23 -11.12 6.19
N SER A 167 -2.02 -9.81 6.34
CA SER A 167 -0.79 -9.27 6.93
C SER A 167 -0.62 -9.69 8.40
N GLU A 168 -1.71 -9.72 9.18
CA GLU A 168 -1.71 -10.20 10.56
C GLU A 168 -1.29 -11.67 10.65
N SER A 169 -1.94 -12.54 9.87
CA SER A 169 -1.62 -13.97 9.87
C SER A 169 -0.19 -14.21 9.43
N MET A 170 0.25 -13.54 8.37
CA MET A 170 1.62 -13.65 7.86
C MET A 170 2.66 -13.19 8.90
N ALA A 171 2.40 -12.11 9.63
CA ALA A 171 3.30 -11.63 10.69
C ALA A 171 3.43 -12.64 11.84
N ILE A 172 2.33 -13.32 12.21
CA ILE A 172 2.33 -14.37 13.24
C ILE A 172 3.14 -15.59 12.76
N ASP A 173 2.94 -16.03 11.52
CA ASP A 173 3.66 -17.18 10.97
C ASP A 173 5.19 -16.94 10.88
N LEU A 174 5.60 -15.69 10.71
CA LEU A 174 6.99 -15.28 10.54
C LEU A 174 7.70 -14.84 11.82
N ASP A 175 7.04 -14.89 12.98
CA ASP A 175 7.52 -14.35 14.27
C ASP A 175 8.93 -14.83 14.69
N ARG A 176 9.36 -16.00 14.22
CA ARG A 176 10.68 -16.57 14.59
C ARG A 176 11.67 -16.60 13.42
N THR A 177 11.50 -15.70 12.48
CA THR A 177 12.37 -15.59 11.30
C THR A 177 12.95 -14.19 11.20
N GLY A 178 13.99 -14.00 10.39
CA GLY A 178 14.51 -12.67 10.05
C GLY A 178 13.64 -11.89 9.05
N VAL A 179 12.43 -12.36 8.73
CA VAL A 179 11.49 -11.67 7.83
C VAL A 179 10.39 -11.01 8.64
N SER A 180 10.18 -9.71 8.46
CA SER A 180 9.12 -8.96 9.15
C SER A 180 8.04 -8.46 8.19
N VAL A 181 6.83 -8.27 8.73
CA VAL A 181 5.68 -7.71 8.01
C VAL A 181 5.27 -6.41 8.68
N LYS A 182 4.98 -5.39 7.87
CA LYS A 182 4.45 -4.10 8.33
C LYS A 182 3.09 -3.86 7.66
N LEU A 183 2.11 -3.46 8.44
CA LEU A 183 0.80 -3.06 7.97
C LEU A 183 0.66 -1.54 8.12
N ILE A 184 0.48 -0.86 6.99
CA ILE A 184 0.28 0.58 6.95
C ILE A 184 -1.19 0.87 6.70
N LEU A 185 -1.76 1.75 7.51
CA LEU A 185 -3.16 2.16 7.47
C LEU A 185 -3.27 3.67 7.25
N PRO A 186 -3.08 4.14 5.99
CA PRO A 186 -3.26 5.55 5.69
C PRO A 186 -4.70 5.99 5.91
N GLY A 187 -4.87 7.18 6.48
CA GLY A 187 -6.11 7.95 6.47
C GLY A 187 -6.31 8.67 5.13
N PRO A 188 -7.03 9.81 5.12
CA PRO A 188 -7.20 10.63 3.93
C PRO A 188 -5.88 11.29 3.51
N VAL A 189 -5.30 10.82 2.39
CA VAL A 189 -4.08 11.36 1.78
C VAL A 189 -4.42 12.04 0.47
N ASP A 190 -3.86 13.22 0.20
CA ASP A 190 -4.11 14.01 -1.00
C ASP A 190 -3.42 13.37 -2.22
N THR A 191 -4.17 12.58 -2.97
CA THR A 191 -3.69 11.81 -4.12
C THR A 191 -4.74 11.76 -5.23
N GLU A 192 -4.33 11.38 -6.44
CA GLU A 192 -5.22 11.17 -7.60
C GLU A 192 -6.34 10.13 -7.36
N THR A 193 -6.28 9.38 -6.25
CA THR A 193 -7.29 8.38 -5.87
C THR A 193 -8.67 9.00 -5.66
N TRP A 194 -8.73 10.27 -5.28
CA TRP A 194 -9.98 10.98 -5.04
C TRP A 194 -10.74 11.34 -6.32
N ASP A 195 -10.04 11.53 -7.45
CA ASP A 195 -10.58 12.06 -8.70
C ASP A 195 -10.65 11.00 -9.82
N GLN A 196 -10.90 9.72 -9.46
CA GLN A 196 -10.99 8.65 -10.45
C GLN A 196 -12.33 8.71 -11.20
N PRO A 197 -12.33 8.78 -12.55
CA PRO A 197 -13.54 9.01 -13.36
C PRO A 197 -14.58 7.89 -13.27
N ASP A 198 -14.13 6.67 -12.98
CA ASP A 198 -15.00 5.48 -12.87
C ASP A 198 -15.61 5.30 -11.47
N ASN A 199 -15.48 6.30 -10.61
CA ASN A 199 -15.95 6.25 -9.21
C ASN A 199 -17.01 7.30 -8.95
N ASP A 200 -17.93 7.01 -8.04
CA ASP A 200 -18.79 8.03 -7.45
C ASP A 200 -17.97 9.09 -6.71
N ALA A 201 -18.52 10.26 -6.52
CA ALA A 201 -17.87 11.33 -5.74
C ALA A 201 -17.53 10.83 -4.32
N PRO A 202 -16.38 11.25 -3.76
CA PRO A 202 -16.03 10.89 -2.40
C PRO A 202 -17.02 11.50 -1.40
N GLN A 203 -17.34 10.73 -0.35
CA GLN A 203 -18.17 11.20 0.75
C GLN A 203 -17.38 12.00 1.80
N TYR A 204 -16.06 11.96 1.74
CA TYR A 204 -15.18 12.67 2.64
C TYR A 204 -14.73 13.99 2.02
N ASP A 205 -14.99 15.09 2.70
CA ASP A 205 -14.64 16.46 2.33
C ASP A 205 -13.67 17.13 3.33
N GLY A 206 -13.23 16.37 4.34
CA GLY A 206 -12.32 16.85 5.38
C GLY A 206 -10.87 17.04 4.90
N PRO A 207 -9.97 17.43 5.81
CA PRO A 207 -8.57 17.67 5.50
C PRO A 207 -7.85 16.40 5.07
N LYS A 208 -6.97 16.51 4.08
CA LYS A 208 -6.12 15.43 3.59
C LYS A 208 -4.66 15.76 3.87
N VAL A 209 -3.88 14.77 4.27
CA VAL A 209 -2.44 14.95 4.48
C VAL A 209 -1.67 14.81 3.16
N PRO A 210 -0.58 15.56 2.95
CA PRO A 210 0.28 15.39 1.78
C PRO A 210 0.91 13.99 1.72
N PRO A 211 1.04 13.36 0.54
CA PRO A 211 1.66 12.05 0.40
C PRO A 211 3.12 12.01 0.88
N GLN A 212 3.83 13.13 0.89
CA GLN A 212 5.20 13.24 1.39
C GLN A 212 5.31 13.03 2.90
N GLU A 213 4.34 13.51 3.69
CA GLU A 213 4.30 13.28 5.14
C GLU A 213 4.11 11.80 5.44
N VAL A 214 3.14 11.16 4.77
CA VAL A 214 2.88 9.72 4.91
C VAL A 214 4.07 8.88 4.44
N ALA A 215 4.80 9.33 3.42
CA ALA A 215 5.95 8.61 2.89
C ALA A 215 7.09 8.51 3.90
N GLY A 216 7.41 9.60 4.60
CA GLY A 216 8.41 9.60 5.67
C GLY A 216 8.09 8.57 6.75
N ASP A 217 6.86 8.59 7.23
CA ASP A 217 6.37 7.67 8.26
C ASP A 217 6.37 6.20 7.79
N ILE A 218 6.05 5.94 6.51
CA ILE A 218 6.13 4.58 5.94
C ILE A 218 7.58 4.10 5.91
N VAL A 219 8.52 4.95 5.51
CA VAL A 219 9.94 4.57 5.46
C VAL A 219 10.48 4.33 6.87
N ASP A 220 10.07 5.12 7.86
CA ASP A 220 10.41 4.89 9.27
C ASP A 220 9.77 3.61 9.82
N ALA A 221 8.56 3.25 9.37
CA ALA A 221 7.90 2.02 9.75
C ALA A 221 8.65 0.75 9.29
N ILE A 222 9.39 0.81 8.18
CA ILE A 222 10.24 -0.32 7.71
C ILE A 222 11.24 -0.74 8.80
N ASP A 223 11.83 0.23 9.49
CA ASP A 223 12.88 0.01 10.48
C ASP A 223 12.35 -0.14 11.91
N SER A 224 11.03 -0.06 12.12
CA SER A 224 10.42 -0.18 13.43
C SER A 224 10.12 -1.64 13.81
N ASP A 225 10.03 -1.93 15.11
CA ASP A 225 9.58 -3.24 15.60
C ASP A 225 8.05 -3.40 15.61
N ARG A 226 7.31 -2.32 15.33
CA ARG A 226 5.84 -2.34 15.31
C ARG A 226 5.32 -2.99 14.04
N PHE A 227 4.24 -3.75 14.17
CA PHE A 227 3.53 -4.35 13.04
C PHE A 227 2.61 -3.36 12.33
N GLU A 228 1.79 -2.60 13.08
CA GLU A 228 0.70 -1.79 12.57
C GLU A 228 0.95 -0.28 12.77
N HIS A 229 0.73 0.51 11.70
CA HIS A 229 0.98 1.94 11.66
C HIS A 229 -0.22 2.69 11.08
N TYR A 230 -0.81 3.60 11.86
CA TYR A 230 -1.87 4.51 11.45
C TYR A 230 -1.27 5.85 11.03
N LEU A 231 -1.53 6.32 9.81
CA LEU A 231 -0.88 7.48 9.23
C LEU A 231 -1.90 8.43 8.54
N PRO A 232 -2.33 9.56 9.19
CA PRO A 232 -1.99 9.98 10.56
C PRO A 232 -2.55 9.05 11.62
N ASP A 233 -2.20 9.26 12.88
CA ASP A 233 -2.70 8.43 13.98
C ASP A 233 -4.22 8.60 14.17
N MET A 234 -4.96 7.62 13.69
CA MET A 234 -6.43 7.50 13.81
C MET A 234 -6.84 6.22 14.56
N LYS A 235 -5.93 5.65 15.35
CA LYS A 235 -6.15 4.40 16.07
C LYS A 235 -7.39 4.46 16.96
N SER A 236 -7.64 5.60 17.60
CA SER A 236 -8.80 5.82 18.47
C SER A 236 -10.15 5.58 17.78
N VAL A 237 -10.26 5.85 16.47
CA VAL A 237 -11.48 5.58 15.69
C VAL A 237 -11.74 4.08 15.55
N VAL A 238 -10.68 3.30 15.36
CA VAL A 238 -10.74 1.84 15.28
C VAL A 238 -11.07 1.23 16.65
N GLU A 239 -10.47 1.75 17.70
CA GLU A 239 -10.77 1.36 19.08
C GLU A 239 -12.24 1.64 19.44
N PHE A 240 -12.76 2.81 19.08
CA PHE A 240 -14.18 3.13 19.25
C PHE A 240 -15.08 2.14 18.50
N LYS A 241 -14.84 1.92 17.19
CA LYS A 241 -15.60 0.92 16.41
C LYS A 241 -15.57 -0.46 17.06
N THR A 242 -14.43 -0.88 17.58
CA THR A 242 -14.26 -2.22 18.17
C THR A 242 -14.98 -2.33 19.53
N SER A 243 -15.05 -1.23 20.29
CA SER A 243 -15.73 -1.19 21.57
C SER A 243 -17.26 -1.13 21.44
N ASP A 244 -17.78 -0.43 20.42
CA ASP A 244 -19.21 -0.29 20.16
C ASP A 244 -19.49 -0.14 18.66
N ILE A 245 -19.71 -1.26 17.99
CA ILE A 245 -19.97 -1.29 16.55
C ILE A 245 -21.30 -0.62 16.19
N ASP A 246 -22.34 -0.73 17.03
CA ASP A 246 -23.66 -0.17 16.76
C ASP A 246 -23.62 1.36 16.84
N ALA A 247 -22.96 1.92 17.86
CA ALA A 247 -22.74 3.36 17.98
C ALA A 247 -21.89 3.90 16.82
N PHE A 248 -20.83 3.18 16.41
CA PHE A 248 -20.03 3.54 15.26
C PHE A 248 -20.87 3.56 13.97
N MET A 249 -21.66 2.52 13.71
CA MET A 249 -22.53 2.44 12.52
C MET A 249 -23.59 3.55 12.50
N LEU A 250 -24.14 3.92 13.66
CA LEU A 250 -25.07 5.05 13.77
C LEU A 250 -24.40 6.37 13.37
N GLY A 251 -23.17 6.62 13.86
CA GLY A 251 -22.38 7.81 13.50
C GLY A 251 -22.05 7.85 12.00
N MET A 252 -21.65 6.73 11.42
CA MET A 252 -21.36 6.64 9.98
C MET A 252 -22.58 6.90 9.10
N ARG A 253 -23.79 6.48 9.51
CA ARG A 253 -25.04 6.77 8.79
C ARG A 253 -25.37 8.26 8.81
N ALA A 254 -25.21 8.91 9.96
CA ALA A 254 -25.48 10.35 10.09
C ALA A 254 -24.59 11.20 9.15
N LEU A 255 -23.35 10.77 8.89
CA LEU A 255 -22.46 11.43 7.94
C LEU A 255 -22.91 11.29 6.47
N THR A 256 -23.67 10.25 6.12
CA THR A 256 -24.15 10.03 4.75
C THR A 256 -25.51 10.70 4.47
N GLU A 257 -26.36 10.91 5.48
CA GLU A 257 -27.66 11.56 5.33
C GLU A 257 -27.54 13.06 4.95
N GLY A 258 -26.44 13.72 5.33
CA GLY A 258 -26.16 15.10 4.94
C GLY A 258 -25.64 15.30 3.51
N ALA A 259 -25.23 14.24 2.84
CA ALA A 259 -24.62 14.30 1.50
C ALA A 259 -25.63 14.03 0.35
N ASP A 260 -26.81 13.50 0.64
CA ASP A 260 -27.86 13.22 -0.33
C ASP A 260 -28.98 14.31 -0.34
N SER A 261 -28.82 15.39 0.42
CA SER A 261 -29.67 16.59 0.45
C SER A 261 -29.00 17.76 -0.27
#